data_f517374da617b57a020642fc69addfbd
#
_entry.id   f517374da617b57a020642fc69addfbd
#
_cell.length_a   1.000
_cell.length_b   1.000
_cell.length_c   1.000
_cell.angle_alpha   90.00
_cell.angle_beta   90.00
_cell.angle_gamma   90.00
#
_symmetry.space_group_name_H-M   'P 1'
#
loop_
_entity.id
_entity.type
_entity.pdbx_description
1 polymer ?
#
loop_
_entity_poly.entity_id
_entity_poly.type
_entity_poly.pdbx_seq_one_letter_code
_entity_poly.pdbx_strand_id
1 'polypeptide(L)'
;MAVSGVNYSSITDPATSGTSKKKINNELGKDDFLQLLVTQLQHQDPLAPMEDKDFIAQMAQFTSLEQMKNMNNAVQVTQATSYIGKQVTWADSQGTEQTGIVTAIRIVNSEPKVMIGAEAIELKKIMSVTDAPVALPA
;
A
#
# COMPACT_ATOMS: atom_id res chain seq x y z
N MET A 1 40.06 -57.86 -7.41
CA MET A 1 38.62 -57.88 -7.10
C MET A 1 38.31 -56.64 -6.31
N ALA A 2 37.82 -55.64 -6.98
CA ALA A 2 37.50 -54.36 -6.39
C ALA A 2 35.98 -54.33 -6.13
N VAL A 3 35.59 -54.17 -4.88
CA VAL A 3 34.20 -53.92 -4.49
C VAL A 3 33.96 -52.41 -4.47
N SER A 4 33.13 -52.00 -5.40
CA SER A 4 32.69 -50.65 -5.63
C SER A 4 31.95 -50.08 -4.40
N GLY A 5 32.39 -48.92 -3.95
CA GLY A 5 31.80 -48.21 -2.87
C GLY A 5 30.40 -47.69 -3.20
N VAL A 6 29.47 -47.94 -2.31
CA VAL A 6 28.12 -47.37 -2.36
C VAL A 6 28.16 -45.92 -1.88
N ASN A 7 27.98 -45.00 -2.81
CA ASN A 7 27.79 -43.60 -2.48
C ASN A 7 26.45 -43.42 -1.79
N TYR A 8 26.48 -43.18 -0.51
CA TYR A 8 25.37 -42.70 0.28
C TYR A 8 25.29 -41.18 0.13
N SER A 9 24.70 -40.70 -0.95
CA SER A 9 24.37 -39.28 -1.07
C SER A 9 23.10 -39.01 -0.31
N SER A 10 23.32 -38.39 0.80
CA SER A 10 22.42 -37.68 1.69
C SER A 10 21.24 -37.03 0.98
N ILE A 11 20.07 -37.54 1.35
CA ILE A 11 18.79 -36.85 1.19
C ILE A 11 18.66 -35.95 2.42
N THR A 12 19.00 -34.70 2.26
CA THR A 12 18.56 -33.63 3.19
C THR A 12 18.24 -32.41 2.36
N ASP A 13 17.06 -32.46 1.71
CA ASP A 13 16.37 -31.25 1.35
C ASP A 13 15.46 -30.86 2.55
N PRO A 14 15.78 -29.79 3.27
CA PRO A 14 14.77 -29.15 4.07
C PRO A 14 13.90 -28.36 3.09
N ALA A 15 12.69 -28.83 2.87
CA ALA A 15 11.63 -28.09 2.23
C ALA A 15 11.63 -26.65 2.75
N THR A 16 12.08 -25.73 1.91
CA THR A 16 11.85 -24.30 2.09
C THR A 16 10.35 -24.09 1.98
N SER A 17 9.71 -24.18 3.13
CA SER A 17 8.33 -23.74 3.32
C SER A 17 8.31 -22.27 2.97
N GLY A 18 7.99 -21.94 1.72
CA GLY A 18 7.66 -20.61 1.30
C GLY A 18 6.51 -20.12 2.15
N THR A 19 6.83 -19.39 3.21
CA THR A 19 5.85 -18.63 3.96
C THR A 19 5.34 -17.55 3.02
N SER A 20 4.32 -17.90 2.23
CA SER A 20 3.45 -16.90 1.63
C SER A 20 3.00 -16.01 2.77
N LYS A 21 3.56 -14.80 2.87
CA LYS A 21 2.98 -13.72 3.66
C LYS A 21 1.62 -13.44 3.04
N LYS A 22 0.62 -14.22 3.45
CA LYS A 22 -0.78 -13.91 3.24
C LYS A 22 -0.96 -12.50 3.79
N LYS A 23 -1.15 -11.55 2.90
CA LYS A 23 -1.60 -10.20 3.24
C LYS A 23 -2.84 -10.41 4.10
N ILE A 24 -2.70 -10.27 5.40
CA ILE A 24 -3.83 -10.25 6.32
C ILE A 24 -4.59 -9.01 5.91
N ASN A 25 -5.71 -9.22 5.22
CA ASN A 25 -6.65 -8.15 4.97
C ASN A 25 -7.12 -7.68 6.34
N ASN A 26 -6.68 -6.50 6.75
CA ASN A 26 -7.04 -5.90 8.04
C ASN A 26 -8.57 -5.78 8.22
N GLU A 27 -9.31 -5.75 7.13
CA GLU A 27 -10.78 -5.72 7.15
C GLU A 27 -11.41 -7.03 7.68
N LEU A 28 -10.87 -8.21 7.26
CA LEU A 28 -11.39 -9.49 7.76
C LEU A 28 -11.13 -9.66 9.27
N GLY A 29 -9.96 -9.24 9.74
CA GLY A 29 -9.61 -9.35 11.16
C GLY A 29 -10.48 -8.47 12.07
N LYS A 30 -11.01 -7.38 11.53
CA LYS A 30 -11.87 -6.45 12.25
C LYS A 30 -13.28 -6.98 12.42
N ASP A 31 -13.88 -7.51 11.35
CA ASP A 31 -15.25 -8.06 11.39
C ASP A 31 -15.29 -9.33 12.24
N ASP A 32 -14.31 -10.22 12.11
CA ASP A 32 -14.16 -11.41 12.94
C ASP A 32 -13.97 -11.05 14.42
N PHE A 33 -13.21 -9.99 14.69
CA PHE A 33 -12.99 -9.50 16.05
C PHE A 33 -14.25 -8.88 16.66
N LEU A 34 -14.99 -8.05 15.90
CA LEU A 34 -16.27 -7.48 16.34
C LEU A 34 -17.30 -8.58 16.64
N GLN A 35 -17.30 -9.64 15.84
CA GLN A 35 -18.18 -10.79 16.04
C GLN A 35 -17.81 -11.57 17.32
N LEU A 36 -16.53 -11.75 17.60
CA LEU A 36 -16.05 -12.34 18.86
C LEU A 36 -16.43 -11.47 20.06
N LEU A 37 -16.31 -10.15 19.92
CA LEU A 37 -16.63 -9.20 20.98
C LEU A 37 -18.14 -9.19 21.29
N VAL A 38 -19.01 -9.21 20.28
CA VAL A 38 -20.46 -9.32 20.44
C VAL A 38 -20.82 -10.64 21.13
N THR A 39 -20.13 -11.73 20.79
CA THR A 39 -20.33 -13.04 21.42
C THR A 39 -19.88 -13.03 22.88
N GLN A 40 -18.77 -12.35 23.20
CA GLN A 40 -18.29 -12.19 24.58
C GLN A 40 -19.24 -11.29 25.40
N LEU A 41 -19.75 -10.20 24.83
CA LEU A 41 -20.74 -9.33 25.50
C LEU A 41 -22.05 -10.06 25.84
N GLN A 42 -22.44 -11.06 25.04
CA GLN A 42 -23.62 -11.89 25.34
C GLN A 42 -23.40 -12.90 26.47
N HIS A 43 -22.15 -13.19 26.82
CA HIS A 43 -21.78 -14.18 27.84
C HIS A 43 -21.02 -13.55 29.02
N GLN A 44 -20.89 -12.22 29.10
CA GLN A 44 -20.17 -11.52 30.17
C GLN A 44 -20.99 -11.37 31.44
N ASP A 45 -20.31 -11.63 32.56
CA ASP A 45 -20.76 -11.30 33.90
C ASP A 45 -20.77 -9.77 34.09
N PRO A 46 -21.84 -9.15 34.62
CA PRO A 46 -22.02 -7.69 34.65
C PRO A 46 -21.01 -6.91 35.52
N LEU A 47 -19.98 -7.55 36.08
CA LEU A 47 -19.06 -6.91 37.03
C LEU A 47 -17.74 -6.40 36.46
N ALA A 48 -17.42 -6.57 35.17
CA ALA A 48 -16.20 -6.06 34.54
C ALA A 48 -16.38 -5.48 33.13
N PRO A 49 -17.21 -4.46 32.93
CA PRO A 49 -17.45 -3.90 31.58
C PRO A 49 -16.49 -2.77 31.16
N MET A 50 -15.46 -2.45 31.96
CA MET A 50 -14.66 -1.22 31.77
C MET A 50 -13.51 -1.39 30.77
N GLU A 51 -12.81 -2.52 30.77
CA GLU A 51 -11.64 -2.73 29.90
C GLU A 51 -12.03 -2.90 28.41
N ASP A 52 -13.17 -3.51 28.14
CA ASP A 52 -13.64 -3.73 26.78
C ASP A 52 -14.08 -2.43 26.09
N LYS A 53 -14.61 -1.47 26.85
CA LYS A 53 -15.03 -0.15 26.31
C LYS A 53 -13.85 0.68 25.84
N ASP A 54 -12.76 0.68 26.56
CA ASP A 54 -11.55 1.42 26.20
C ASP A 54 -10.90 0.84 24.94
N PHE A 55 -10.93 -0.49 24.81
CA PHE A 55 -10.42 -1.16 23.62
C PHE A 55 -11.29 -0.87 22.39
N ILE A 56 -12.62 -0.89 22.51
CA ILE A 56 -13.55 -0.52 21.45
C ILE A 56 -13.32 0.93 21.02
N ALA A 57 -13.13 1.84 21.96
CA ALA A 57 -12.84 3.24 21.66
C ALA A 57 -11.53 3.39 20.87
N GLN A 58 -10.48 2.66 21.23
CA GLN A 58 -9.22 2.65 20.49
C GLN A 58 -9.39 2.07 19.09
N MET A 59 -10.13 0.97 18.94
CA MET A 59 -10.43 0.38 17.62
C MET A 59 -11.23 1.33 16.73
N ALA A 60 -12.21 2.05 17.28
CA ALA A 60 -12.96 3.06 16.56
C ALA A 60 -12.04 4.19 16.07
N GLN A 61 -11.06 4.58 16.89
CA GLN A 61 -10.09 5.60 16.55
C GLN A 61 -9.14 5.14 15.44
N PHE A 62 -8.64 3.89 15.49
CA PHE A 62 -7.87 3.28 14.41
C PHE A 62 -8.66 3.21 13.10
N THR A 63 -9.91 2.81 13.17
CA THR A 63 -10.80 2.76 12.00
C THR A 63 -10.98 4.13 11.37
N SER A 64 -11.16 5.16 12.17
CA SER A 64 -11.30 6.55 11.70
C SER A 64 -10.02 7.03 11.01
N LEU A 65 -8.86 6.71 11.55
CA LEU A 65 -7.56 7.04 10.93
C LEU A 65 -7.36 6.30 9.61
N GLU A 66 -7.72 5.02 9.54
CA GLU A 66 -7.66 4.24 8.31
C GLU A 66 -8.59 4.80 7.24
N GLN A 67 -9.79 5.18 7.61
CA GLN A 67 -10.76 5.80 6.71
C GLN A 67 -10.28 7.17 6.20
N MET A 68 -9.66 7.98 7.06
CA MET A 68 -9.02 9.23 6.63
C MET A 68 -7.86 8.98 5.65
N LYS A 69 -7.04 7.96 5.89
CA LYS A 69 -5.95 7.58 4.98
C LYS A 69 -6.50 7.16 3.63
N ASN A 70 -7.54 6.34 3.60
CA ASN A 70 -8.17 5.88 2.37
C ASN A 70 -8.78 7.05 1.59
N MET A 71 -9.43 7.98 2.28
CA MET A 71 -9.97 9.19 1.66
C MET A 71 -8.86 10.10 1.12
N ASN A 72 -7.78 10.28 1.85
CA ASN A 72 -6.61 11.04 1.38
C ASN A 72 -6.02 10.42 0.11
N ASN A 73 -5.86 9.09 0.09
CA ASN A 73 -5.39 8.37 -1.09
C ASN A 73 -6.32 8.57 -2.30
N ALA A 74 -7.63 8.53 -2.10
CA ALA A 74 -8.61 8.77 -3.17
C ALA A 74 -8.49 10.18 -3.75
N VAL A 75 -8.31 11.18 -2.89
CA VAL A 75 -8.07 12.57 -3.32
C VAL A 75 -6.77 12.69 -4.11
N GLN A 76 -5.69 12.07 -3.64
CA GLN A 76 -4.41 12.07 -4.35
C GLN A 76 -4.49 11.38 -5.71
N VAL A 77 -5.23 10.28 -5.83
CA VAL A 77 -5.46 9.61 -7.12
C VAL A 77 -6.22 10.53 -8.07
N THR A 78 -7.26 11.21 -7.60
CA THR A 78 -8.02 12.18 -8.39
C THR A 78 -7.13 13.34 -8.85
N GLN A 79 -6.31 13.87 -7.96
CA GLN A 79 -5.34 14.91 -8.27
C GLN A 79 -4.32 14.45 -9.34
N ALA A 80 -3.74 13.26 -9.12
CA ALA A 80 -2.79 12.70 -10.09
C ALA A 80 -3.43 12.52 -11.47
N THR A 81 -4.68 12.04 -11.51
CA THR A 81 -5.43 11.86 -12.77
C THR A 81 -5.59 13.17 -13.53
N SER A 82 -5.79 14.28 -12.83
CA SER A 82 -5.90 15.60 -13.45
C SER A 82 -4.61 16.09 -14.12
N TYR A 83 -3.47 15.46 -13.80
CA TYR A 83 -2.17 15.81 -14.41
C TYR A 83 -1.89 15.09 -15.71
N ILE A 84 -2.66 14.05 -16.07
CA ILE A 84 -2.47 13.34 -17.33
C ILE A 84 -2.61 14.31 -18.51
N GLY A 85 -1.63 14.29 -19.41
CA GLY A 85 -1.56 15.18 -20.57
C GLY A 85 -1.04 16.58 -20.24
N LYS A 86 -0.78 16.91 -18.97
CA LYS A 86 -0.20 18.19 -18.57
C LYS A 86 1.31 18.11 -18.46
N GLN A 87 1.95 19.25 -18.61
CA GLN A 87 3.37 19.40 -18.34
C GLN A 87 3.58 19.70 -16.86
N VAL A 88 4.46 18.94 -16.23
CA VAL A 88 4.83 19.12 -14.82
C VAL A 88 6.32 19.40 -14.69
N THR A 89 6.66 20.17 -13.66
CA THR A 89 8.05 20.43 -13.27
C THR A 89 8.28 19.79 -11.90
N TRP A 90 9.39 19.08 -11.74
CA TRP A 90 9.81 18.49 -10.47
C TRP A 90 11.31 18.64 -10.27
N ALA A 91 11.76 18.51 -9.02
CA ALA A 91 13.19 18.43 -8.71
C ALA A 91 13.65 16.96 -8.69
N ASP A 92 14.74 16.66 -9.37
CA ASP A 92 15.38 15.37 -9.30
C ASP A 92 16.12 15.16 -7.95
N SER A 93 16.81 14.04 -7.80
CA SER A 93 17.57 13.72 -6.58
C SER A 93 18.75 14.66 -6.30
N GLN A 94 19.17 15.44 -7.29
CA GLN A 94 20.26 16.41 -7.21
C GLN A 94 19.75 17.84 -7.03
N GLY A 95 18.43 18.03 -6.98
CA GLY A 95 17.80 19.34 -6.87
C GLY A 95 17.68 20.09 -8.20
N THR A 96 17.98 19.44 -9.33
CA THR A 96 17.84 20.03 -10.66
C THR A 96 16.38 19.94 -11.09
N GLU A 97 15.85 21.05 -11.62
CA GLU A 97 14.51 21.10 -12.17
C GLU A 97 14.42 20.31 -13.47
N GLN A 98 13.49 19.39 -13.52
CA GLN A 98 13.14 18.60 -14.68
C GLN A 98 11.71 18.92 -15.10
N THR A 99 11.45 18.83 -16.40
CA THR A 99 10.12 19.10 -16.94
C THR A 99 9.71 17.99 -17.90
N GLY A 100 8.45 17.57 -17.83
CA GLY A 100 7.95 16.52 -18.72
C GLY A 100 6.44 16.43 -18.72
N ILE A 101 5.91 15.69 -19.70
CA ILE A 101 4.47 15.49 -19.86
C ILE A 101 4.07 14.20 -19.14
N VAL A 102 3.02 14.27 -18.31
CA VAL A 102 2.46 13.11 -17.62
C VAL A 102 1.69 12.26 -18.62
N THR A 103 2.12 11.02 -18.78
CA THR A 103 1.52 10.06 -19.71
C THR A 103 0.54 9.09 -19.04
N ALA A 104 0.75 8.77 -17.77
CA ALA A 104 -0.07 7.82 -17.01
C ALA A 104 0.08 8.05 -15.52
N ILE A 105 -0.72 7.32 -14.73
CA ILE A 105 -0.56 7.21 -13.29
C ILE A 105 -0.28 5.76 -12.94
N ARG A 106 0.56 5.55 -11.94
CA ARG A 106 0.81 4.23 -11.34
C ARG A 106 0.59 4.30 -9.83
N ILE A 107 -0.13 3.35 -9.29
CA ILE A 107 -0.28 3.22 -7.83
C ILE A 107 0.78 2.24 -7.33
N VAL A 108 1.64 2.72 -6.44
CA VAL A 108 2.71 1.94 -5.81
C VAL A 108 2.57 2.07 -4.30
N ASN A 109 2.42 0.94 -3.59
CA ASN A 109 2.21 0.91 -2.14
C ASN A 109 1.05 1.81 -1.67
N SER A 110 -0.06 1.80 -2.39
CA SER A 110 -1.25 2.62 -2.16
C SER A 110 -1.04 4.13 -2.37
N GLU A 111 0.10 4.57 -2.88
CA GLU A 111 0.39 5.95 -3.23
C GLU A 111 0.39 6.13 -4.74
N PRO A 112 -0.32 7.15 -5.27
CA PRO A 112 -0.28 7.45 -6.70
C PRO A 112 1.03 8.15 -7.07
N LYS A 113 1.62 7.74 -8.17
CA LYS A 113 2.77 8.35 -8.80
C LYS A 113 2.42 8.73 -10.23
N VAL A 114 2.87 9.87 -10.68
CA VAL A 114 2.74 10.28 -12.10
C VAL A 114 3.88 9.67 -12.91
N MET A 115 3.55 9.20 -14.09
CA MET A 115 4.52 8.61 -15.02
C MET A 115 4.90 9.64 -16.09
N ILE A 116 6.20 9.86 -16.22
CA ILE A 116 6.78 10.72 -17.26
C ILE A 116 7.78 9.86 -18.02
N GLY A 117 7.35 9.37 -19.19
CA GLY A 117 8.10 8.34 -19.91
C GLY A 117 8.22 7.06 -19.07
N ALA A 118 9.45 6.67 -18.70
CA ALA A 118 9.71 5.50 -17.85
C ALA A 118 9.83 5.83 -16.36
N GLU A 119 9.87 7.11 -16.00
CA GLU A 119 10.08 7.57 -14.64
C GLU A 119 8.77 7.73 -13.88
N ALA A 120 8.76 7.33 -12.59
CA ALA A 120 7.61 7.45 -11.69
C ALA A 120 7.90 8.51 -10.64
N ILE A 121 7.21 9.64 -10.69
CA ILE A 121 7.40 10.79 -9.81
C ILE A 121 6.28 10.83 -8.76
N GLU A 122 6.65 11.05 -7.50
CA GLU A 122 5.70 11.25 -6.42
C GLU A 122 5.02 12.62 -6.55
N LEU A 123 3.72 12.69 -6.26
CA LEU A 123 2.97 13.96 -6.37
C LEU A 123 3.59 15.09 -5.54
N LYS A 124 4.12 14.76 -4.37
CA LYS A 124 4.75 15.75 -3.47
C LYS A 124 6.02 16.41 -4.02
N LYS A 125 6.65 15.79 -5.05
CA LYS A 125 7.83 16.33 -5.72
C LYS A 125 7.47 17.27 -6.85
N ILE A 126 6.21 17.32 -7.26
CA ILE A 126 5.75 18.19 -8.34
C ILE A 126 5.68 19.63 -7.82
N MET A 127 6.41 20.49 -8.47
CA MET A 127 6.52 21.92 -8.12
C MET A 127 5.52 22.77 -8.89
N SER A 128 5.28 22.44 -10.16
CA SER A 128 4.32 23.15 -10.99
C SER A 128 3.61 22.24 -11.98
N VAL A 129 2.42 22.63 -12.38
CA VAL A 129 1.60 21.94 -13.40
C VAL A 129 1.10 22.99 -14.36
N THR A 130 1.36 22.80 -15.65
CA THR A 130 0.92 23.69 -16.74
C THR A 130 0.28 22.86 -17.84
N ASP A 131 -0.47 23.50 -18.70
CA ASP A 131 -0.95 22.82 -19.90
C ASP A 131 0.23 22.42 -20.78
N ALA A 132 0.15 21.23 -21.37
CA ALA A 132 1.18 20.81 -22.31
C ALA A 132 1.24 21.79 -23.52
N PRO A 133 2.44 22.13 -23.97
CA PRO A 133 2.55 23.00 -25.17
C PRO A 133 1.83 22.35 -26.35
N VAL A 134 0.91 23.09 -26.95
CA VAL A 134 0.23 22.64 -28.16
C VAL A 134 1.28 22.55 -29.25
N ALA A 135 1.57 21.34 -29.72
CA ALA A 135 2.38 21.18 -30.93
C ALA A 135 1.61 21.83 -32.10
N LEU A 136 2.05 22.99 -32.52
CA LEU A 136 1.54 23.59 -33.77
C LEU A 136 1.89 22.62 -34.89
N PRO A 137 0.91 22.22 -35.73
CA PRO A 137 1.21 21.42 -36.91
C PRO A 137 2.15 22.22 -37.81
N ALA A 138 3.21 21.57 -38.22
CA ALA A 138 4.18 22.14 -39.13
C ALA A 138 3.56 22.39 -40.51
#